data_730ab0301b6a05c74d993affc60bf636
#
_entry.id   730ab0301b6a05c74d993affc60bf636
#
_cell.length_a   1.000
_cell.length_b   1.000
_cell.length_c   1.000
_cell.angle_alpha   90.00
_cell.angle_beta   90.00
_cell.angle_gamma   90.00
#
_symmetry.space_group_name_H-M   'P 1'
#
loop_
_entity.id
_entity.type
_entity.pdbx_description
1 polymer ?
#
loop_
_entity_poly.entity_id
_entity_poly.type
_entity_poly.pdbx_seq_one_letter_code
_entity_poly.pdbx_strand_id
1 'polypeptide(L)'
;MPRTVQFEIYRYDPDSGEAPYMQSLEVELLDHDKMLLDALIRIKATVDDSLSLRRSCREGVCGSDAMNINGRNGLACITNLRDLAEPIKLRPLPGLPVIRDLIVDMSQFYKQYHSIKPYLINDEPPPERERLQSPEERDELNGLYECILCACCSTSCPSFWWNPDKFVGPAGLLQAYRFIADSRDEATGERLDNLEDPYRLFRCHTIMNCVDVCPKGLNPTQAIGKIKELMVRRAV
;
A
#
# COMPACT_ATOMS: atom_id res chain seq x y z
N MET A 1 23.65 -3.75 25.48
CA MET A 1 22.89 -4.37 26.59
C MET A 1 21.52 -4.73 26.08
N PRO A 2 20.95 -5.87 26.43
CA PRO A 2 19.60 -6.21 26.03
C PRO A 2 18.64 -5.11 26.47
N ARG A 3 17.74 -4.74 25.60
CA ARG A 3 16.70 -3.71 25.85
C ARG A 3 15.35 -4.41 25.88
N THR A 4 14.60 -4.24 26.94
CA THR A 4 13.21 -4.68 27.01
C THR A 4 12.29 -3.64 26.38
N VAL A 5 11.41 -4.06 25.48
CA VAL A 5 10.46 -3.20 24.77
C VAL A 5 9.05 -3.74 24.94
N GLN A 6 8.10 -2.84 25.14
CA GLN A 6 6.70 -3.18 25.34
C GLN A 6 5.91 -3.09 24.04
N PHE A 7 5.13 -4.12 23.75
CA PHE A 7 4.25 -4.22 22.59
C PHE A 7 2.80 -4.41 23.03
N GLU A 8 1.90 -3.82 22.26
CA GLU A 8 0.46 -4.14 22.25
C GLU A 8 0.10 -4.60 20.82
N ILE A 9 -0.15 -5.88 20.65
CA ILE A 9 -0.37 -6.49 19.33
C ILE A 9 -1.83 -6.95 19.21
N TYR A 10 -2.48 -6.54 18.12
CA TYR A 10 -3.82 -7.04 17.78
C TYR A 10 -3.78 -8.53 17.47
N ARG A 11 -4.67 -9.27 18.15
CA ARG A 11 -4.81 -10.71 18.00
C ARG A 11 -6.24 -11.04 17.56
N TYR A 12 -6.33 -11.94 16.62
CA TYR A 12 -7.58 -12.51 16.15
C TYR A 12 -7.35 -13.87 15.54
N ASP A 13 -8.04 -14.88 16.06
CA ASP A 13 -8.10 -16.22 15.52
C ASP A 13 -9.53 -16.52 15.06
N PRO A 14 -9.79 -16.68 13.75
CA PRO A 14 -11.13 -16.95 13.24
C PRO A 14 -11.69 -18.32 13.70
N ASP A 15 -10.81 -19.24 14.07
CA ASP A 15 -11.20 -20.62 14.46
C ASP A 15 -11.54 -20.71 15.96
N SER A 16 -11.16 -19.72 16.78
CA SER A 16 -11.40 -19.72 18.23
C SER A 16 -12.84 -19.38 18.62
N GLY A 17 -13.55 -18.63 17.76
CA GLY A 17 -14.85 -18.04 18.08
C GLY A 17 -14.78 -16.86 19.07
N GLU A 18 -13.59 -16.43 19.47
CA GLU A 18 -13.39 -15.31 20.39
C GLU A 18 -13.31 -13.97 19.66
N ALA A 19 -13.68 -12.90 20.37
CA ALA A 19 -13.54 -11.54 19.84
C ALA A 19 -12.06 -11.13 19.76
N PRO A 20 -11.69 -10.26 18.78
CA PRO A 20 -10.35 -9.72 18.71
C PRO A 20 -9.95 -8.96 19.98
N TYR A 21 -8.67 -9.02 20.35
CA TYR A 21 -8.14 -8.34 21.54
C TYR A 21 -6.74 -7.76 21.28
N MET A 22 -6.25 -6.94 22.21
CA MET A 22 -4.86 -6.45 22.20
C MET A 22 -4.05 -7.23 23.22
N GLN A 23 -3.04 -7.96 22.77
CA GLN A 23 -2.11 -8.70 23.60
C GLN A 23 -0.95 -7.80 24.00
N SER A 24 -0.70 -7.66 25.32
CA SER A 24 0.49 -6.96 25.82
C SER A 24 1.63 -7.96 26.01
N LEU A 25 2.79 -7.60 25.48
CA LEU A 25 4.01 -8.42 25.54
C LEU A 25 5.20 -7.56 25.94
N GLU A 26 6.07 -8.12 26.77
CA GLU A 26 7.42 -7.58 27.02
C GLU A 26 8.43 -8.47 26.28
N VAL A 27 9.32 -7.85 25.51
CA VAL A 27 10.26 -8.55 24.66
C VAL A 27 11.67 -8.02 24.88
N GLU A 28 12.57 -8.91 25.24
CA GLU A 28 14.00 -8.61 25.33
C GLU A 28 14.62 -8.64 23.91
N LEU A 29 15.05 -7.49 23.41
CA LEU A 29 15.66 -7.33 22.12
C LEU A 29 17.19 -7.46 22.23
N LEU A 30 17.80 -8.05 21.23
CA LEU A 30 19.27 -8.14 21.09
C LEU A 30 19.81 -6.90 20.34
N ASP A 31 21.10 -6.67 20.43
CA ASP A 31 21.78 -5.51 19.82
C ASP A 31 21.62 -5.45 18.28
N HIS A 32 21.33 -6.58 17.63
CA HIS A 32 21.10 -6.64 16.18
C HIS A 32 19.62 -6.49 15.77
N ASP A 33 18.68 -6.56 16.70
CA ASP A 33 17.26 -6.30 16.43
C ASP A 33 17.03 -4.79 16.32
N LYS A 34 17.04 -4.27 15.10
CA LYS A 34 16.94 -2.83 14.85
C LYS A 34 15.61 -2.42 14.24
N MET A 35 15.07 -3.26 13.37
CA MET A 35 13.81 -2.99 12.70
C MET A 35 12.65 -3.66 13.43
N LEU A 36 11.46 -3.08 13.29
CA LEU A 36 10.24 -3.65 13.89
C LEU A 36 10.03 -5.12 13.48
N LEU A 37 10.36 -5.46 12.23
CA LEU A 37 10.24 -6.84 11.76
C LEU A 37 11.18 -7.80 12.51
N ASP A 38 12.38 -7.37 12.92
CA ASP A 38 13.29 -8.20 13.71
C ASP A 38 12.64 -8.57 15.06
N ALA A 39 12.05 -7.58 15.73
CA ALA A 39 11.31 -7.81 16.97
C ALA A 39 10.12 -8.76 16.78
N LEU A 40 9.34 -8.59 15.71
CA LEU A 40 8.20 -9.48 15.42
C LEU A 40 8.63 -10.92 15.14
N ILE A 41 9.76 -11.11 14.45
CA ILE A 41 10.34 -12.43 14.22
C ILE A 41 10.80 -13.05 15.55
N ARG A 42 11.41 -12.24 16.42
CA ARG A 42 11.81 -12.68 17.76
C ARG A 42 10.60 -13.08 18.60
N ILE A 43 9.56 -12.24 18.64
CA ILE A 43 8.32 -12.56 19.36
C ILE A 43 7.81 -13.94 18.91
N LYS A 44 7.69 -14.13 17.60
CA LYS A 44 7.20 -15.39 17.04
C LYS A 44 8.12 -16.58 17.34
N ALA A 45 9.42 -16.38 17.44
CA ALA A 45 10.39 -17.46 17.68
C ALA A 45 10.55 -17.82 19.16
N THR A 46 10.32 -16.89 20.10
CA THR A 46 10.72 -17.08 21.51
C THR A 46 9.61 -16.80 22.52
N VAL A 47 8.55 -16.06 22.15
CA VAL A 47 7.50 -15.62 23.06
C VAL A 47 6.16 -16.25 22.70
N ASP A 48 5.73 -16.11 21.44
CA ASP A 48 4.42 -16.57 20.97
C ASP A 48 4.48 -16.96 19.49
N ASP A 49 4.60 -18.24 19.22
CA ASP A 49 4.70 -18.82 17.86
C ASP A 49 3.38 -18.75 17.08
N SER A 50 2.25 -18.52 17.76
CA SER A 50 0.93 -18.39 17.14
C SER A 50 0.74 -17.06 16.40
N LEU A 51 1.56 -16.03 16.69
CA LEU A 51 1.47 -14.71 16.04
C LEU A 51 1.58 -14.82 14.52
N SER A 52 0.57 -14.33 13.80
CA SER A 52 0.48 -14.42 12.35
C SER A 52 0.77 -13.06 11.69
N LEU A 53 1.77 -13.03 10.81
CA LEU A 53 2.16 -11.88 10.01
C LEU A 53 2.72 -12.31 8.65
N ARG A 54 2.66 -11.40 7.66
CA ARG A 54 3.32 -11.60 6.38
C ARG A 54 4.70 -10.96 6.38
N ARG A 55 5.66 -11.59 5.75
CA ARG A 55 7.00 -11.06 5.49
C ARG A 55 7.64 -11.72 4.28
N SER A 56 8.58 -11.03 3.63
CA SER A 56 9.34 -11.59 2.52
C SER A 56 10.72 -10.91 2.39
N CYS A 57 10.85 -9.81 1.61
CA CYS A 57 12.12 -9.23 1.18
C CYS A 57 12.97 -8.64 2.31
N ARG A 58 12.39 -8.10 3.37
CA ARG A 58 13.02 -7.41 4.51
C ARG A 58 13.72 -6.07 4.18
N GLU A 59 13.48 -5.52 2.99
CA GLU A 59 14.16 -4.33 2.47
C GLU A 59 13.19 -3.29 1.85
N GLY A 60 11.89 -3.36 2.19
CA GLY A 60 10.91 -2.37 1.75
C GLY A 60 10.54 -2.43 0.26
N VAL A 61 10.66 -3.61 -0.39
CA VAL A 61 10.37 -3.77 -1.83
C VAL A 61 9.11 -4.60 -2.09
N CYS A 62 8.81 -5.60 -1.27
CA CYS A 62 7.66 -6.49 -1.52
C CYS A 62 6.33 -5.99 -0.94
N GLY A 63 6.36 -5.09 0.04
CA GLY A 63 5.16 -4.55 0.68
C GLY A 63 4.38 -5.52 1.56
N SER A 64 4.84 -6.78 1.75
CA SER A 64 4.07 -7.83 2.40
C SER A 64 3.87 -7.62 3.90
N ASP A 65 4.78 -6.96 4.58
CA ASP A 65 4.80 -6.68 6.01
C ASP A 65 4.16 -5.32 6.39
N ALA A 66 3.28 -4.83 5.51
CA ALA A 66 2.52 -3.61 5.76
C ALA A 66 1.51 -3.81 6.90
N MET A 67 1.52 -2.90 7.86
CA MET A 67 0.62 -2.91 9.01
C MET A 67 0.43 -1.50 9.57
N ASN A 68 -0.48 -1.35 10.53
CA ASN A 68 -0.64 -0.10 11.28
C ASN A 68 0.28 -0.14 12.51
N ILE A 69 1.19 0.82 12.59
CA ILE A 69 2.24 0.94 13.62
C ILE A 69 1.99 2.25 14.37
N ASN A 70 1.64 2.19 15.64
CA ASN A 70 1.32 3.36 16.48
C ASN A 70 0.32 4.33 15.82
N GLY A 71 -0.69 3.79 15.10
CA GLY A 71 -1.71 4.58 14.42
C GLY A 71 -1.36 5.00 12.97
N ARG A 72 -0.15 4.76 12.49
CA ARG A 72 0.29 5.09 11.13
C ARG A 72 0.59 3.81 10.33
N ASN A 73 0.14 3.76 9.08
CA ASN A 73 0.46 2.63 8.21
C ASN A 73 1.91 2.70 7.73
N GLY A 74 2.60 1.56 7.72
CA GLY A 74 4.01 1.47 7.34
C GLY A 74 4.44 0.03 7.12
N LEU A 75 5.73 -0.16 6.81
CA LEU A 75 6.35 -1.48 6.64
C LEU A 75 7.20 -1.81 7.85
N ALA A 76 7.00 -2.97 8.44
CA ALA A 76 7.77 -3.39 9.63
C ALA A 76 9.26 -3.56 9.36
N CYS A 77 9.64 -3.97 8.13
CA CYS A 77 11.03 -4.24 7.77
C CYS A 77 11.92 -3.00 7.63
N ILE A 78 11.34 -1.80 7.45
CA ILE A 78 12.09 -0.55 7.32
C ILE A 78 11.74 0.47 8.42
N THR A 79 10.89 0.11 9.38
CA THR A 79 10.56 0.94 10.53
C THR A 79 11.55 0.65 11.66
N ASN A 80 12.34 1.65 12.06
CA ASN A 80 13.33 1.51 13.11
C ASN A 80 12.65 1.52 14.48
N LEU A 81 12.99 0.55 15.33
CA LEU A 81 12.45 0.44 16.71
C LEU A 81 12.79 1.65 17.60
N ARG A 82 13.87 2.36 17.30
CA ARG A 82 14.28 3.55 18.07
C ARG A 82 13.36 4.75 17.87
N ASP A 83 12.67 4.77 16.71
CA ASP A 83 11.79 5.88 16.32
C ASP A 83 10.35 5.67 16.81
N LEU A 84 10.08 4.55 17.50
CA LEU A 84 8.75 4.18 17.95
C LEU A 84 8.58 4.49 19.45
N ALA A 85 7.46 5.14 19.77
CA ALA A 85 7.02 5.31 21.16
C ALA A 85 6.48 4.00 21.73
N GLU A 86 6.79 3.71 23.00
CA GLU A 86 6.29 2.54 23.72
C GLU A 86 5.02 2.88 24.53
N PRO A 87 4.09 1.93 24.70
CA PRO A 87 4.08 0.62 24.10
C PRO A 87 3.89 0.69 22.57
N ILE A 88 4.62 -0.14 21.83
CA ILE A 88 4.49 -0.23 20.37
C ILE A 88 3.19 -0.93 20.02
N LYS A 89 2.24 -0.18 19.46
CA LYS A 89 0.90 -0.68 19.11
C LYS A 89 0.85 -1.13 17.67
N LEU A 90 0.55 -2.42 17.47
CA LEU A 90 0.48 -3.02 16.15
C LEU A 90 -0.93 -3.51 15.84
N ARG A 91 -1.45 -3.10 14.71
CA ARG A 91 -2.76 -3.51 14.21
C ARG A 91 -2.67 -3.90 12.73
N PRO A 92 -3.60 -4.72 12.22
CA PRO A 92 -3.71 -4.95 10.78
C PRO A 92 -3.99 -3.64 10.04
N LEU A 93 -3.73 -3.61 8.73
CA LEU A 93 -4.11 -2.47 7.87
C LEU A 93 -5.61 -2.19 7.99
N PRO A 94 -6.04 -0.94 8.28
CA PRO A 94 -7.44 -0.63 8.49
C PRO A 94 -8.27 -0.70 7.18
N GLY A 95 -9.56 -0.98 7.30
CA GLY A 95 -10.50 -0.96 6.17
C GLY A 95 -10.43 -2.18 5.25
N LEU A 96 -9.64 -3.20 5.60
CA LEU A 96 -9.63 -4.52 4.96
C LEU A 96 -10.06 -5.59 5.96
N PRO A 97 -10.74 -6.67 5.52
CA PRO A 97 -11.09 -7.78 6.40
C PRO A 97 -9.85 -8.44 6.99
N VAL A 98 -9.89 -8.73 8.29
CA VAL A 98 -8.79 -9.44 8.97
C VAL A 98 -8.97 -10.94 8.77
N ILE A 99 -7.93 -11.61 8.30
CA ILE A 99 -7.86 -13.07 8.18
C ILE A 99 -7.43 -13.65 9.52
N ARG A 100 -6.29 -13.20 10.05
CA ARG A 100 -5.75 -13.62 11.35
C ARG A 100 -4.71 -12.60 11.83
N ASP A 101 -4.76 -12.17 13.05
CA ASP A 101 -3.83 -11.21 13.68
C ASP A 101 -3.52 -9.98 12.80
N LEU A 102 -2.31 -9.87 12.28
CA LEU A 102 -1.84 -8.76 11.43
C LEU A 102 -2.06 -9.01 9.92
N ILE A 103 -2.70 -10.13 9.56
CA ILE A 103 -2.94 -10.53 8.17
C ILE A 103 -4.33 -10.09 7.73
N VAL A 104 -4.40 -9.34 6.64
CA VAL A 104 -5.65 -8.87 6.02
C VAL A 104 -5.89 -9.51 4.65
N ASP A 105 -7.17 -9.58 4.25
CA ASP A 105 -7.56 -9.97 2.91
C ASP A 105 -7.36 -8.81 1.93
N MET A 106 -6.48 -9.01 0.95
CA MET A 106 -6.14 -8.04 -0.08
C MET A 106 -7.00 -8.16 -1.34
N SER A 107 -7.97 -9.06 -1.38
CA SER A 107 -8.73 -9.37 -2.60
C SER A 107 -9.44 -8.14 -3.17
N GLN A 108 -10.07 -7.33 -2.32
CA GLN A 108 -10.75 -6.09 -2.76
C GLN A 108 -9.76 -5.06 -3.29
N PHE A 109 -8.59 -4.92 -2.66
CA PHE A 109 -7.53 -4.01 -3.12
C PHE A 109 -7.04 -4.41 -4.52
N TYR A 110 -6.76 -5.70 -4.74
CA TYR A 110 -6.32 -6.19 -6.05
C TYR A 110 -7.44 -6.15 -7.11
N LYS A 111 -8.71 -6.33 -6.72
CA LYS A 111 -9.83 -6.14 -7.64
C LYS A 111 -9.87 -4.70 -8.18
N GLN A 112 -9.67 -3.69 -7.34
CA GLN A 112 -9.57 -2.30 -7.76
C GLN A 112 -8.33 -2.07 -8.63
N TYR A 113 -7.18 -2.63 -8.28
CA TYR A 113 -5.98 -2.56 -9.08
C TYR A 113 -6.16 -3.17 -10.48
N HIS A 114 -6.71 -4.38 -10.59
CA HIS A 114 -6.96 -5.02 -11.89
C HIS A 114 -8.00 -4.27 -12.74
N SER A 115 -8.93 -3.57 -12.11
CA SER A 115 -9.96 -2.82 -12.83
C SER A 115 -9.43 -1.67 -13.69
N ILE A 116 -8.21 -1.21 -13.45
CA ILE A 116 -7.55 -0.15 -14.24
C ILE A 116 -6.70 -0.71 -15.40
N LYS A 117 -6.74 -2.01 -15.65
CA LYS A 117 -5.93 -2.70 -16.69
C LYS A 117 -4.44 -2.35 -16.53
N PRO A 118 -3.75 -2.85 -15.46
CA PRO A 118 -2.40 -2.45 -15.12
C PRO A 118 -1.33 -3.10 -16.00
N TYR A 119 -1.42 -2.92 -17.30
CA TYR A 119 -0.50 -3.39 -18.32
C TYR A 119 -0.54 -2.45 -19.52
N LEU A 120 0.53 -2.43 -20.30
CA LEU A 120 0.63 -1.64 -21.52
C LEU A 120 -0.37 -2.13 -22.57
N ILE A 121 -1.15 -1.21 -23.13
CA ILE A 121 -2.07 -1.47 -24.23
C ILE A 121 -1.55 -0.73 -25.45
N ASN A 122 -1.20 -1.48 -26.49
CA ASN A 122 -0.75 -0.96 -27.78
C ASN A 122 -1.04 -2.01 -28.85
N ASP A 123 -1.93 -1.67 -29.78
CA ASP A 123 -2.42 -2.56 -30.83
C ASP A 123 -1.59 -2.47 -32.13
N GLU A 124 -0.61 -1.53 -32.20
CA GLU A 124 0.32 -1.50 -33.32
C GLU A 124 1.18 -2.77 -33.38
N PRO A 125 1.54 -3.23 -34.55
CA PRO A 125 2.46 -4.35 -34.71
C PRO A 125 3.75 -4.11 -33.90
N PRO A 126 4.28 -5.13 -33.20
CA PRO A 126 5.53 -4.96 -32.45
C PRO A 126 6.67 -4.55 -33.40
N PRO A 127 7.48 -3.55 -33.05
CA PRO A 127 8.63 -3.19 -33.84
C PRO A 127 9.67 -4.31 -33.85
N GLU A 128 10.62 -4.27 -34.78
CA GLU A 128 11.67 -5.31 -34.90
C GLU A 128 12.48 -5.52 -33.59
N ARG A 129 12.63 -4.47 -32.77
CA ARG A 129 13.37 -4.54 -31.51
C ARG A 129 12.48 -4.21 -30.33
N GLU A 130 12.31 -2.92 -30.03
CA GLU A 130 11.56 -2.44 -28.86
C GLU A 130 10.83 -1.13 -29.15
N ARG A 131 9.81 -0.81 -28.36
CA ARG A 131 9.14 0.50 -28.39
C ARG A 131 10.00 1.49 -27.62
N LEU A 132 10.60 2.43 -28.34
CA LEU A 132 11.51 3.43 -27.78
C LEU A 132 10.74 4.51 -27.02
N GLN A 133 11.37 5.05 -25.98
CA GLN A 133 10.97 6.26 -25.28
C GLN A 133 12.17 7.22 -25.22
N SER A 134 11.91 8.52 -25.28
CA SER A 134 12.94 9.50 -24.99
C SER A 134 13.26 9.52 -23.46
N PRO A 135 14.42 10.05 -23.05
CA PRO A 135 14.70 10.25 -21.62
C PRO A 135 13.62 11.08 -20.92
N GLU A 136 13.07 12.11 -21.57
CA GLU A 136 12.02 12.99 -21.04
C GLU A 136 10.71 12.22 -20.82
N GLU A 137 10.28 11.42 -21.81
CA GLU A 137 9.10 10.56 -21.66
C GLU A 137 9.27 9.52 -20.54
N ARG A 138 10.49 8.98 -20.40
CA ARG A 138 10.80 8.05 -19.32
C ARG A 138 10.75 8.73 -17.94
N ASP A 139 11.19 9.98 -17.85
CA ASP A 139 11.19 10.76 -16.61
C ASP A 139 9.78 11.07 -16.11
N GLU A 140 8.78 11.20 -17.01
CA GLU A 140 7.36 11.35 -16.63
C GLU A 140 6.83 10.15 -15.81
N LEU A 141 7.47 8.99 -15.89
CA LEU A 141 7.08 7.80 -15.14
C LEU A 141 7.74 7.69 -13.75
N ASN A 142 8.69 8.59 -13.43
CA ASN A 142 9.32 8.61 -12.11
C ASN A 142 8.30 8.95 -11.01
N GLY A 143 8.36 8.22 -9.91
CA GLY A 143 7.37 8.31 -8.83
C GLY A 143 6.07 7.56 -9.10
N LEU A 144 5.94 6.85 -10.21
CA LEU A 144 4.76 6.07 -10.58
C LEU A 144 5.03 4.56 -10.55
N TYR A 145 6.08 4.10 -11.26
CA TYR A 145 6.38 2.66 -11.38
C TYR A 145 7.00 2.06 -10.12
N GLU A 146 7.53 2.86 -9.20
CA GLU A 146 8.14 2.40 -7.95
C GLU A 146 7.11 1.94 -6.90
N CYS A 147 5.82 2.03 -7.20
CA CYS A 147 4.77 1.58 -6.31
C CYS A 147 4.85 0.06 -6.09
N ILE A 148 4.99 -0.36 -4.84
CA ILE A 148 5.13 -1.76 -4.41
C ILE A 148 3.80 -2.41 -4.02
N LEU A 149 2.66 -1.77 -4.25
CA LEU A 149 1.31 -2.27 -3.97
C LEU A 149 1.11 -2.74 -2.50
N CYS A 150 1.77 -2.10 -1.54
CA CYS A 150 1.69 -2.44 -0.12
C CYS A 150 0.35 -2.08 0.55
N ALA A 151 -0.51 -1.35 -0.13
CA ALA A 151 -1.80 -0.85 0.33
C ALA A 151 -1.77 0.18 1.48
N CYS A 152 -0.62 0.59 2.02
CA CYS A 152 -0.57 1.59 3.11
C CYS A 152 -1.36 2.86 2.77
N CYS A 153 -1.25 3.38 1.56
CA CYS A 153 -1.95 4.59 1.10
C CYS A 153 -3.47 4.38 0.96
N SER A 154 -3.91 3.27 0.37
CA SER A 154 -5.34 2.97 0.18
C SER A 154 -6.03 2.74 1.53
N THR A 155 -5.41 1.99 2.42
CA THR A 155 -5.94 1.69 3.75
C THR A 155 -5.83 2.85 4.75
N SER A 156 -5.15 3.94 4.42
CA SER A 156 -5.15 5.19 5.19
C SER A 156 -6.19 6.20 4.69
N CYS A 157 -6.86 5.91 3.57
CA CYS A 157 -7.78 6.84 2.92
C CYS A 157 -9.22 6.63 3.39
N PRO A 158 -9.87 7.62 4.05
CA PRO A 158 -11.25 7.50 4.46
C PRO A 158 -12.22 7.18 3.31
N SER A 159 -11.99 7.76 2.13
CA SER A 159 -12.81 7.47 0.94
C SER A 159 -12.75 6.00 0.52
N PHE A 160 -11.62 5.34 0.73
CA PHE A 160 -11.47 3.91 0.48
C PHE A 160 -12.22 3.07 1.53
N TRP A 161 -12.21 3.47 2.80
CA TRP A 161 -12.97 2.78 3.85
C TRP A 161 -14.48 2.82 3.60
N TRP A 162 -15.00 3.96 3.12
CA TRP A 162 -16.45 4.14 2.90
C TRP A 162 -16.95 3.52 1.61
N ASN A 163 -16.11 3.40 0.60
CA ASN A 163 -16.49 2.88 -0.72
C ASN A 163 -15.42 1.92 -1.28
N PRO A 164 -15.06 0.84 -0.57
CA PRO A 164 -13.98 -0.06 -1.01
C PRO A 164 -14.33 -0.82 -2.30
N ASP A 165 -15.62 -0.98 -2.57
CA ASP A 165 -16.15 -1.66 -3.75
C ASP A 165 -16.13 -0.81 -5.03
N LYS A 166 -16.12 0.54 -4.90
CA LYS A 166 -16.23 1.47 -6.02
C LYS A 166 -15.00 2.35 -6.22
N PHE A 167 -14.45 2.91 -5.14
CA PHE A 167 -13.30 3.79 -5.22
C PHE A 167 -12.04 3.00 -5.56
N VAL A 168 -11.40 3.36 -6.66
CA VAL A 168 -10.16 2.68 -7.12
C VAL A 168 -9.03 2.77 -6.07
N GLY A 169 -9.05 3.79 -5.26
CA GLY A 169 -8.05 4.02 -4.22
C GLY A 169 -6.77 4.68 -4.74
N PRO A 170 -5.99 5.26 -3.82
CA PRO A 170 -4.78 6.02 -4.19
C PRO A 170 -3.75 5.19 -4.96
N ALA A 171 -3.51 3.93 -4.56
CA ALA A 171 -2.55 3.06 -5.26
C ALA A 171 -3.02 2.72 -6.67
N GLY A 172 -4.31 2.37 -6.84
CA GLY A 172 -4.86 2.06 -8.15
C GLY A 172 -4.86 3.27 -9.08
N LEU A 173 -5.19 4.47 -8.57
CA LEU A 173 -5.17 5.70 -9.36
C LEU A 173 -3.74 6.15 -9.73
N LEU A 174 -2.76 5.97 -8.85
CA LEU A 174 -1.35 6.20 -9.17
C LEU A 174 -0.91 5.26 -10.30
N GLN A 175 -1.27 3.99 -10.23
CA GLN A 175 -0.97 3.01 -11.28
C GLN A 175 -1.76 3.26 -12.58
N ALA A 176 -2.98 3.77 -12.51
CA ALA A 176 -3.70 4.20 -13.70
C ALA A 176 -2.96 5.33 -14.42
N TYR A 177 -2.51 6.34 -13.66
CA TYR A 177 -1.74 7.45 -14.24
C TYR A 177 -0.41 6.98 -14.85
N ARG A 178 0.25 5.98 -14.25
CA ARG A 178 1.46 5.39 -14.82
C ARG A 178 1.28 4.95 -16.28
N PHE A 179 0.16 4.30 -16.62
CA PHE A 179 -0.13 3.87 -17.98
C PHE A 179 -0.68 4.99 -18.86
N ILE A 180 -1.42 5.95 -18.29
CA ILE A 180 -1.90 7.14 -18.98
C ILE A 180 -0.71 8.04 -19.43
N ALA A 181 0.33 8.13 -18.62
CA ALA A 181 1.52 8.92 -18.88
C ALA A 181 2.57 8.19 -19.75
N ASP A 182 2.42 6.88 -19.97
CA ASP A 182 3.37 6.11 -20.78
C ASP A 182 3.14 6.38 -22.26
N SER A 183 4.13 6.99 -22.93
CA SER A 183 4.07 7.35 -24.37
C SER A 183 3.88 6.14 -25.30
N ARG A 184 4.07 4.93 -24.80
CA ARG A 184 3.88 3.68 -25.56
C ARG A 184 2.47 3.10 -25.41
N ASP A 185 1.64 3.64 -24.50
CA ASP A 185 0.26 3.21 -24.30
C ASP A 185 -0.70 4.02 -25.16
N GLU A 186 -1.55 3.35 -25.92
CA GLU A 186 -2.51 3.98 -26.83
C GLU A 186 -3.93 4.05 -26.26
N ALA A 187 -4.16 3.49 -25.07
CA ALA A 187 -5.49 3.35 -24.49
C ALA A 187 -5.85 4.51 -23.55
N THR A 188 -5.21 5.67 -23.63
CA THR A 188 -5.46 6.82 -22.73
C THR A 188 -6.95 7.19 -22.68
N GLY A 189 -7.65 7.23 -23.84
CA GLY A 189 -9.09 7.52 -23.91
C GLY A 189 -9.92 6.50 -23.11
N GLU A 190 -9.71 5.21 -23.35
CA GLU A 190 -10.39 4.11 -22.66
C GLU A 190 -10.12 4.13 -21.15
N ARG A 191 -8.88 4.41 -20.74
CA ARG A 191 -8.50 4.52 -19.33
C ARG A 191 -9.21 5.67 -18.64
N LEU A 192 -9.33 6.82 -19.30
CA LEU A 192 -10.07 7.96 -18.78
C LEU A 192 -11.56 7.66 -18.68
N ASP A 193 -12.17 7.05 -19.71
CA ASP A 193 -13.58 6.60 -19.69
C ASP A 193 -13.87 5.67 -18.51
N ASN A 194 -13.00 4.70 -18.27
CA ASN A 194 -13.10 3.79 -17.13
C ASN A 194 -13.07 4.52 -15.78
N LEU A 195 -12.35 5.64 -15.66
CA LEU A 195 -12.21 6.40 -14.42
C LEU A 195 -13.26 7.50 -14.27
N GLU A 196 -13.98 7.89 -15.34
CA GLU A 196 -14.99 8.94 -15.35
C GLU A 196 -16.29 8.49 -14.66
N ASP A 197 -16.19 8.31 -13.35
CA ASP A 197 -17.30 7.92 -12.48
C ASP A 197 -17.17 8.66 -11.14
N PRO A 198 -18.27 9.18 -10.57
CA PRO A 198 -18.25 9.91 -9.30
C PRO A 198 -17.60 9.14 -8.14
N TYR A 199 -17.66 7.81 -8.17
CA TYR A 199 -17.09 6.97 -7.13
C TYR A 199 -15.70 6.45 -7.43
N ARG A 200 -15.26 6.42 -8.72
CA ARG A 200 -13.97 5.86 -9.09
C ARG A 200 -12.82 6.86 -8.91
N LEU A 201 -12.82 7.97 -9.65
CA LEU A 201 -11.80 9.01 -9.57
C LEU A 201 -12.18 10.11 -8.59
N PHE A 202 -13.41 10.62 -8.73
CA PHE A 202 -13.85 11.85 -8.07
C PHE A 202 -14.16 11.68 -6.58
N ARG A 203 -14.13 10.44 -6.06
CA ARG A 203 -14.19 10.19 -4.62
C ARG A 203 -12.89 10.59 -3.87
N CYS A 204 -11.84 10.95 -4.59
CA CYS A 204 -10.65 11.56 -3.99
C CYS A 204 -10.94 13.02 -3.61
N HIS A 205 -10.91 13.30 -2.31
CA HIS A 205 -11.11 14.63 -1.72
C HIS A 205 -9.80 15.33 -1.32
N THR A 206 -8.66 14.83 -1.81
CA THR A 206 -7.34 15.45 -1.57
C THR A 206 -6.97 15.55 -0.07
N ILE A 207 -7.31 14.53 0.72
CA ILE A 207 -7.00 14.47 2.17
C ILE A 207 -5.50 14.31 2.42
N MET A 208 -4.77 13.72 1.46
CA MET A 208 -3.30 13.52 1.44
C MET A 208 -2.73 12.47 2.39
N ASN A 209 -3.50 11.78 3.22
CA ASN A 209 -3.01 10.67 4.04
C ASN A 209 -2.20 9.65 3.24
N CYS A 210 -2.56 9.45 1.96
CA CYS A 210 -1.86 8.52 1.06
C CYS A 210 -0.42 8.94 0.74
N VAL A 211 -0.11 10.23 0.80
CA VAL A 211 1.26 10.75 0.63
C VAL A 211 2.05 10.52 1.90
N ASP A 212 1.46 10.87 3.05
CA ASP A 212 2.14 10.81 4.34
C ASP A 212 2.59 9.40 4.74
N VAL A 213 1.78 8.38 4.39
CA VAL A 213 2.04 7.00 4.80
C VAL A 213 2.79 6.17 3.74
N CYS A 214 3.11 6.76 2.58
CA CYS A 214 3.78 5.99 1.53
C CYS A 214 5.22 5.63 1.92
N PRO A 215 5.56 4.33 2.10
CA PRO A 215 6.91 3.94 2.51
C PRO A 215 7.96 4.13 1.42
N LYS A 216 7.52 4.41 0.17
CA LYS A 216 8.38 4.73 -0.97
C LYS A 216 8.46 6.24 -1.26
N GLY A 217 7.81 7.08 -0.44
CA GLY A 217 7.78 8.53 -0.65
C GLY A 217 7.05 9.00 -1.92
N LEU A 218 6.15 8.16 -2.47
CA LEU A 218 5.41 8.50 -3.68
C LEU A 218 4.27 9.47 -3.39
N ASN A 219 3.80 10.18 -4.43
CA ASN A 219 2.71 11.13 -4.33
C ASN A 219 1.46 10.70 -5.14
N PRO A 220 0.60 9.84 -4.60
CA PRO A 220 -0.63 9.43 -5.27
C PRO A 220 -1.58 10.62 -5.56
N THR A 221 -1.59 11.65 -4.69
CA THR A 221 -2.45 12.82 -4.86
C THR A 221 -2.06 13.62 -6.10
N GLN A 222 -0.78 13.75 -6.41
CA GLN A 222 -0.29 14.40 -7.63
C GLN A 222 -0.74 13.64 -8.89
N ALA A 223 -0.57 12.32 -8.90
CA ALA A 223 -1.04 11.47 -10.01
C ALA A 223 -2.55 11.61 -10.24
N ILE A 224 -3.35 11.59 -9.16
CA ILE A 224 -4.79 11.81 -9.22
C ILE A 224 -5.13 13.21 -9.77
N GLY A 225 -4.40 14.24 -9.36
CA GLY A 225 -4.53 15.60 -9.86
C GLY A 225 -4.31 15.68 -11.38
N LYS A 226 -3.28 15.01 -11.89
CA LYS A 226 -3.00 14.91 -13.33
C LYS A 226 -4.11 14.20 -14.11
N ILE A 227 -4.66 13.11 -13.58
CA ILE A 227 -5.83 12.46 -14.22
C ILE A 227 -7.01 13.43 -14.29
N LYS A 228 -7.34 14.13 -13.18
CA LYS A 228 -8.42 15.12 -13.16
C LYS A 228 -8.22 16.25 -14.16
N GLU A 229 -6.99 16.73 -14.31
CA GLU A 229 -6.63 17.75 -15.31
C GLU A 229 -6.89 17.25 -16.74
N LEU A 230 -6.50 16.01 -17.05
CA LEU A 230 -6.77 15.38 -18.35
C LEU A 230 -8.28 15.23 -18.62
N MET A 231 -9.07 14.89 -17.60
CA MET A 231 -10.53 14.84 -17.71
C MET A 231 -11.11 16.21 -18.09
N VAL A 232 -10.66 17.29 -17.45
CA VAL A 232 -11.13 18.64 -17.76
C VAL A 232 -10.73 19.05 -19.17
N ARG A 233 -9.48 18.81 -19.58
CA ARG A 233 -9.00 19.14 -20.94
C ARG A 233 -9.78 18.40 -22.03
N ARG A 234 -10.24 17.19 -21.74
CA ARG A 234 -11.02 16.37 -22.67
C ARG A 234 -12.46 16.86 -22.80
N ALA A 235 -13.03 17.50 -21.75
CA ALA A 235 -14.41 17.98 -21.72
C ALA A 235 -14.59 19.38 -22.36
N VAL A 236 -13.49 20.09 -22.64
CA VAL A 236 -13.44 21.43 -23.28
C VAL A 236 -12.99 21.30 -24.73
#